data_bf4b7ede304601da34ac5249538f3f15
#
_entry.id   bf4b7ede304601da34ac5249538f3f15
#
_cell.length_a   1.000
_cell.length_b   1.000
_cell.length_c   1.000
_cell.angle_alpha   90.00
_cell.angle_beta   90.00
_cell.angle_gamma   90.00
#
_symmetry.space_group_name_H-M   'P 1'
#
loop_
_entity.id
_entity.type
_entity.pdbx_description
1 polymer ?
#
loop_
_entity_poly.entity_id
_entity_poly.type
_entity_poly.pdbx_seq_one_letter_code
_entity_poly.pdbx_strand_id
1 'polypeptide(L)'
;MCSKIRAEGIDVPIDAITTVPGCIAGLGVVVRSLVRPGGSVLIEDPASFAHVASLLAQGANIMRVPRRADGPDIDVLRTLCERHRPVVFVLSSLIQNPTGSCISLHNARQLIEIAAEFDLTLIDDGFNADLLPLGSSRALAPLMLLDNLDRVIHIGGSSRILEPQIGAGYIVAGERYIDMLRRFRLTHWLGNMLIQERVFFRFLDEGLYRRRCERVRTQLAHGAGALRNIFAGLGVTADPSMGGPHLWVDLGEDIDSADIARLMSARGFLTAPGRHFRPPKVVSSEMRFNVTTTSEEALQTLGEVLNRY
;
A
#
# COMPACT_ATOMS: atom_id res chain seq x y z
N MET A 1 -15.77 13.56 0.84
CA MET A 1 -15.25 12.20 1.11
C MET A 1 -16.33 11.15 1.12
N CYS A 2 -17.40 11.29 1.89
CA CYS A 2 -18.52 10.34 1.84
C CYS A 2 -19.02 10.08 0.41
N SER A 3 -19.18 11.12 -0.42
CA SER A 3 -19.59 10.97 -1.82
C SER A 3 -18.58 10.18 -2.68
N LYS A 4 -17.27 10.33 -2.43
CA LYS A 4 -16.23 9.52 -3.08
C LYS A 4 -16.35 8.06 -2.69
N ILE A 5 -16.44 7.80 -1.40
CA ILE A 5 -16.53 6.45 -0.85
C ILE A 5 -17.84 5.78 -1.29
N ARG A 6 -18.94 6.52 -1.32
CA ARG A 6 -20.24 6.05 -1.89
C ARG A 6 -20.15 5.72 -3.37
N ALA A 7 -19.42 6.50 -4.15
CA ALA A 7 -19.21 6.21 -5.57
C ALA A 7 -18.42 4.90 -5.81
N GLU A 8 -17.71 4.42 -4.79
CA GLU A 8 -17.03 3.13 -4.77
C GLU A 8 -17.95 1.99 -4.25
N GLY A 9 -19.23 2.28 -4.00
CA GLY A 9 -20.22 1.33 -3.53
C GLY A 9 -20.27 1.17 -2.01
N ILE A 10 -19.63 2.07 -1.26
CA ILE A 10 -19.49 1.98 0.19
C ILE A 10 -20.31 3.08 0.86
N ASP A 11 -21.37 2.72 1.55
CA ASP A 11 -22.14 3.68 2.34
C ASP A 11 -21.60 3.73 3.78
N VAL A 12 -20.78 4.74 4.06
CA VAL A 12 -20.25 5.00 5.41
C VAL A 12 -20.88 6.27 5.98
N PRO A 13 -21.26 6.27 7.25
CA PRO A 13 -21.72 7.47 7.92
C PRO A 13 -20.59 8.49 8.06
N ILE A 14 -20.93 9.78 8.04
CA ILE A 14 -19.93 10.85 8.16
C ILE A 14 -19.12 10.73 9.45
N ASP A 15 -19.74 10.18 10.49
CA ASP A 15 -19.12 9.98 11.78
C ASP A 15 -18.11 8.83 11.82
N ALA A 16 -18.03 8.01 10.80
CA ALA A 16 -17.00 7.00 10.65
C ALA A 16 -15.72 7.54 9.96
N ILE A 17 -15.68 8.83 9.59
CA ILE A 17 -14.58 9.42 8.84
C ILE A 17 -13.88 10.52 9.64
N THR A 18 -12.54 10.54 9.57
CA THR A 18 -11.72 11.67 9.99
C THR A 18 -10.65 12.00 8.96
N THR A 19 -10.35 13.29 8.78
CA THR A 19 -9.35 13.76 7.80
C THR A 19 -7.96 13.80 8.40
N VAL A 20 -6.94 13.56 7.58
CA VAL A 20 -5.52 13.58 7.95
C VAL A 20 -4.67 14.17 6.82
N PRO A 21 -3.43 14.66 7.11
CA PRO A 21 -2.52 15.22 6.10
C PRO A 21 -1.90 14.17 5.16
N GLY A 22 -2.72 13.30 4.56
CA GLY A 22 -2.29 12.21 3.69
C GLY A 22 -2.24 10.85 4.39
N CYS A 23 -2.10 9.77 3.59
CA CYS A 23 -2.18 8.40 4.10
C CYS A 23 -1.08 8.05 5.10
N ILE A 24 0.16 8.51 4.90
CA ILE A 24 1.27 8.23 5.82
C ILE A 24 1.01 8.85 7.20
N ALA A 25 0.47 10.07 7.24
CA ALA A 25 0.05 10.69 8.48
C ALA A 25 -1.10 9.91 9.13
N GLY A 26 -2.07 9.45 8.33
CA GLY A 26 -3.15 8.57 8.78
C GLY A 26 -2.64 7.28 9.41
N LEU A 27 -1.71 6.61 8.75
CA LEU A 27 -1.05 5.42 9.30
C LEU A 27 -0.37 5.72 10.64
N GLY A 28 0.35 6.83 10.73
CA GLY A 28 0.98 7.28 11.98
C GLY A 28 -0.03 7.51 13.11
N VAL A 29 -1.21 8.08 12.83
CA VAL A 29 -2.31 8.23 13.80
C VAL A 29 -2.77 6.87 14.30
N VAL A 30 -3.10 5.98 13.37
CA VAL A 30 -3.67 4.66 13.70
C VAL A 30 -2.67 3.82 14.50
N VAL A 31 -1.42 3.72 14.02
CA VAL A 31 -0.37 2.92 14.68
C VAL A 31 -0.11 3.42 16.10
N ARG A 32 0.06 4.74 16.29
CA ARG A 32 0.33 5.30 17.63
C ARG A 32 -0.85 5.19 18.58
N SER A 33 -2.08 5.14 18.05
CA SER A 33 -3.27 4.98 18.87
C SER A 33 -3.47 3.55 19.36
N LEU A 34 -3.06 2.54 18.57
CA LEU A 34 -3.33 1.14 18.83
C LEU A 34 -2.11 0.36 19.34
N VAL A 35 -0.90 0.73 18.92
CA VAL A 35 0.31 -0.02 19.20
C VAL A 35 1.10 0.63 20.33
N ARG A 36 1.29 -0.11 21.41
CA ARG A 36 2.19 0.29 22.51
C ARG A 36 3.66 -0.08 22.15
N PRO A 37 4.66 0.64 22.65
CA PRO A 37 6.06 0.22 22.53
C PRO A 37 6.23 -1.22 22.99
N GLY A 38 6.93 -2.04 22.18
CA GLY A 38 7.11 -3.49 22.41
C GLY A 38 5.89 -4.35 22.01
N GLY A 39 4.77 -3.74 21.59
CA GLY A 39 3.60 -4.49 21.15
C GLY A 39 3.86 -5.31 19.88
N SER A 40 3.32 -6.53 19.84
CA SER A 40 3.41 -7.42 18.68
C SER A 40 2.50 -6.95 17.56
N VAL A 41 3.06 -6.78 16.36
CA VAL A 41 2.34 -6.32 15.17
C VAL A 41 2.70 -7.18 13.96
N LEU A 42 1.76 -7.34 13.05
CA LEU A 42 1.96 -8.01 11.76
C LEU A 42 2.08 -6.98 10.63
N ILE A 43 2.89 -7.34 9.64
CA ILE A 43 3.04 -6.62 8.37
C ILE A 43 3.25 -7.64 7.25
N GLU A 44 2.92 -7.28 6.03
CA GLU A 44 3.19 -8.12 4.85
C GLU A 44 4.70 -8.27 4.58
N ASP A 45 5.07 -9.29 3.81
CA ASP A 45 6.41 -9.49 3.26
C ASP A 45 6.34 -9.91 1.78
N PRO A 46 6.76 -9.05 0.85
CA PRO A 46 7.38 -7.73 1.03
C PRO A 46 6.39 -6.65 1.52
N ALA A 47 6.90 -5.61 2.18
CA ALA A 47 6.11 -4.51 2.70
C ALA A 47 6.64 -3.15 2.28
N SER A 48 5.73 -2.17 2.23
CA SER A 48 6.11 -0.76 2.04
C SER A 48 7.06 -0.29 3.15
N PHE A 49 8.15 0.37 2.78
CA PHE A 49 9.07 0.95 3.74
C PHE A 49 8.39 1.96 4.69
N ALA A 50 7.34 2.64 4.24
CA ALA A 50 6.58 3.57 5.07
C ALA A 50 5.83 2.85 6.21
N HIS A 51 5.30 1.66 5.95
CA HIS A 51 4.70 0.82 6.98
C HIS A 51 5.74 0.39 8.01
N VAL A 52 6.87 -0.15 7.53
CA VAL A 52 7.98 -0.58 8.39
C VAL A 52 8.48 0.58 9.26
N ALA A 53 8.74 1.74 8.64
CA ALA A 53 9.24 2.92 9.35
C ALA A 53 8.26 3.42 10.43
N SER A 54 6.95 3.45 10.12
CA SER A 54 5.93 3.86 11.09
C SER A 54 5.86 2.93 12.30
N LEU A 55 5.96 1.63 12.08
CA LEU A 55 5.94 0.63 13.15
C LEU A 55 7.23 0.65 13.98
N LEU A 56 8.40 0.77 13.34
CA LEU A 56 9.68 0.89 14.03
C LEU A 56 9.75 2.16 14.87
N ALA A 57 9.25 3.29 14.35
CA ALA A 57 9.20 4.56 15.09
C ALA A 57 8.33 4.48 16.35
N GLN A 58 7.36 3.56 16.38
CA GLN A 58 6.53 3.27 17.55
C GLN A 58 7.21 2.26 18.52
N GLY A 59 8.34 1.68 18.14
CA GLY A 59 9.00 0.63 18.91
C GLY A 59 8.24 -0.70 18.90
N ALA A 60 7.49 -0.98 17.84
CA ALA A 60 6.72 -2.20 17.69
C ALA A 60 7.62 -3.43 17.45
N ASN A 61 7.19 -4.58 17.96
CA ASN A 61 7.78 -5.87 17.61
C ASN A 61 7.13 -6.41 16.34
N ILE A 62 7.83 -6.30 15.21
CA ILE A 62 7.30 -6.57 13.88
C ILE A 62 7.51 -8.03 13.50
N MET A 63 6.43 -8.72 13.16
CA MET A 63 6.43 -10.03 12.53
C MET A 63 5.87 -9.92 11.11
N ARG A 64 6.34 -10.77 10.21
CA ARG A 64 6.00 -10.66 8.80
C ARG A 64 5.19 -11.85 8.33
N VAL A 65 4.15 -11.55 7.54
CA VAL A 65 3.28 -12.52 6.86
C VAL A 65 3.65 -12.52 5.38
N PRO A 66 4.10 -13.63 4.81
CA PRO A 66 4.39 -13.70 3.38
C PRO A 66 3.18 -13.31 2.54
N ARG A 67 3.42 -12.50 1.51
CA ARG A 67 2.39 -12.15 0.54
C ARG A 67 2.46 -13.05 -0.68
N ARG A 68 1.35 -13.69 -1.00
CA ARG A 68 1.11 -14.44 -2.23
C ARG A 68 0.50 -13.53 -3.30
N ALA A 69 0.33 -14.06 -4.51
CA ALA A 69 -0.25 -13.30 -5.62
C ALA A 69 -1.68 -12.79 -5.33
N ASP A 70 -2.43 -13.51 -4.51
CA ASP A 70 -3.84 -13.25 -4.17
C ASP A 70 -4.07 -12.73 -2.74
N GLY A 71 -3.00 -12.41 -1.99
CA GLY A 71 -3.09 -11.85 -0.65
C GLY A 71 -2.07 -12.42 0.33
N PRO A 72 -2.18 -12.12 1.63
CA PRO A 72 -1.32 -12.69 2.66
C PRO A 72 -1.50 -14.21 2.78
N ASP A 73 -0.43 -14.90 3.16
CA ASP A 73 -0.46 -16.33 3.48
C ASP A 73 -1.28 -16.56 4.75
N ILE A 74 -2.46 -17.13 4.59
CA ILE A 74 -3.47 -17.30 5.65
C ILE A 74 -3.02 -18.30 6.71
N ASP A 75 -2.30 -19.35 6.34
CA ASP A 75 -1.83 -20.37 7.28
C ASP A 75 -0.73 -19.82 8.19
N VAL A 76 0.21 -19.08 7.60
CA VAL A 76 1.25 -18.36 8.35
C VAL A 76 0.63 -17.29 9.24
N LEU A 77 -0.34 -16.52 8.74
CA LEU A 77 -1.06 -15.53 9.51
C LEU A 77 -1.71 -16.15 10.75
N ARG A 78 -2.46 -17.23 10.58
CA ARG A 78 -3.11 -17.96 11.69
C ARG A 78 -2.09 -18.42 12.73
N THR A 79 -1.00 -19.05 12.29
CA THR A 79 0.09 -19.52 13.16
C THR A 79 0.68 -18.38 13.99
N LEU A 80 0.91 -17.22 13.37
CA LEU A 80 1.45 -16.05 14.08
C LEU A 80 0.44 -15.48 15.08
N CYS A 81 -0.84 -15.45 14.74
CA CYS A 81 -1.91 -15.01 15.65
C CYS A 81 -2.01 -15.91 16.88
N GLU A 82 -1.97 -17.24 16.71
CA GLU A 82 -1.99 -18.21 17.79
C GLU A 82 -0.82 -18.03 18.77
N ARG A 83 0.39 -17.87 18.23
CA ARG A 83 1.62 -17.81 19.02
C ARG A 83 1.88 -16.47 19.70
N HIS A 84 1.57 -15.37 19.03
CA HIS A 84 2.06 -14.05 19.41
C HIS A 84 0.95 -13.05 19.77
N ARG A 85 -0.32 -13.37 19.49
CA ARG A 85 -1.46 -12.49 19.78
C ARG A 85 -1.21 -11.05 19.36
N PRO A 86 -0.89 -10.78 18.08
CA PRO A 86 -0.62 -9.44 17.59
C PRO A 86 -1.86 -8.55 17.73
N VAL A 87 -1.65 -7.26 17.96
CA VAL A 87 -2.76 -6.30 18.12
C VAL A 87 -3.25 -5.73 16.80
N VAL A 88 -2.35 -5.61 15.81
CA VAL A 88 -2.68 -5.08 14.48
C VAL A 88 -1.97 -5.86 13.38
N PHE A 89 -2.59 -5.89 12.20
CA PHE A 89 -1.96 -6.28 10.94
C PHE A 89 -2.06 -5.12 9.94
N VAL A 90 -0.92 -4.58 9.53
CA VAL A 90 -0.82 -3.52 8.51
C VAL A 90 -0.64 -4.17 7.15
N LEU A 91 -1.57 -3.90 6.24
CA LEU A 91 -1.58 -4.49 4.90
C LEU A 91 -2.13 -3.51 3.86
N SER A 92 -2.06 -3.88 2.59
CA SER A 92 -2.75 -3.18 1.51
C SER A 92 -3.62 -4.17 0.73
N SER A 93 -4.93 -4.00 0.80
CA SER A 93 -5.86 -4.90 0.10
C SER A 93 -5.85 -4.69 -1.41
N LEU A 94 -5.60 -3.46 -1.88
CA LEU A 94 -5.60 -3.09 -3.29
C LEU A 94 -4.25 -2.46 -3.69
N ILE A 95 -3.68 -2.97 -4.78
CA ILE A 95 -2.43 -2.47 -5.40
C ILE A 95 -1.33 -2.29 -4.36
N GLN A 96 -0.96 -3.38 -3.75
CA GLN A 96 0.06 -3.45 -2.70
C GLN A 96 1.41 -2.89 -3.18
N ASN A 97 2.10 -2.18 -2.33
CA ASN A 97 3.47 -1.73 -2.56
C ASN A 97 4.46 -2.66 -1.82
N PRO A 98 5.34 -3.40 -2.56
CA PRO A 98 5.82 -3.13 -3.92
C PRO A 98 5.17 -3.95 -5.05
N THR A 99 4.42 -5.00 -4.79
CA THR A 99 4.05 -6.04 -5.76
C THR A 99 2.98 -5.60 -6.78
N GLY A 100 2.15 -4.60 -6.46
CA GLY A 100 1.00 -4.23 -7.28
C GLY A 100 -0.14 -5.25 -7.26
N SER A 101 -0.06 -6.28 -6.43
CA SER A 101 -1.10 -7.32 -6.28
C SER A 101 -2.29 -6.81 -5.45
N CYS A 102 -3.43 -7.48 -5.60
CA CYS A 102 -4.64 -7.23 -4.82
C CYS A 102 -5.03 -8.50 -4.05
N ILE A 103 -5.78 -8.34 -2.97
CA ILE A 103 -6.32 -9.48 -2.22
C ILE A 103 -7.53 -10.05 -2.95
N SER A 104 -7.59 -11.37 -3.15
CA SER A 104 -8.77 -12.03 -3.68
C SER A 104 -9.93 -12.00 -2.67
N LEU A 105 -11.17 -12.11 -3.16
CA LEU A 105 -12.34 -12.16 -2.28
C LEU A 105 -12.29 -13.35 -1.31
N HIS A 106 -11.73 -14.48 -1.76
CA HIS A 106 -11.55 -15.67 -0.93
C HIS A 106 -10.58 -15.40 0.22
N ASN A 107 -9.38 -14.89 -0.09
CA ASN A 107 -8.36 -14.57 0.90
C ASN A 107 -8.84 -13.45 1.86
N ALA A 108 -9.58 -12.45 1.35
CA ALA A 108 -10.16 -11.37 2.17
C ALA A 108 -11.15 -11.90 3.22
N ARG A 109 -12.00 -12.89 2.87
CA ARG A 109 -12.95 -13.49 3.82
C ARG A 109 -12.21 -14.25 4.92
N GLN A 110 -11.23 -15.08 4.56
CA GLN A 110 -10.42 -15.82 5.53
C GLN A 110 -9.64 -14.87 6.46
N LEU A 111 -9.12 -13.77 5.91
CA LEU A 111 -8.45 -12.73 6.70
C LEU A 111 -9.39 -12.11 7.75
N ILE A 112 -10.62 -11.79 7.37
CA ILE A 112 -11.62 -11.22 8.28
C ILE A 112 -12.04 -12.25 9.35
N GLU A 113 -12.22 -13.52 8.98
CA GLU A 113 -12.51 -14.59 9.93
C GLU A 113 -11.40 -14.74 10.98
N ILE A 114 -10.14 -14.73 10.57
CA ILE A 114 -8.99 -14.75 11.49
C ILE A 114 -8.96 -13.49 12.37
N ALA A 115 -9.22 -12.33 11.77
CA ALA A 115 -9.26 -11.08 12.52
C ALA A 115 -10.35 -11.11 13.61
N ALA A 116 -11.50 -11.71 13.33
CA ALA A 116 -12.56 -11.89 14.29
C ALA A 116 -12.19 -12.91 15.40
N GLU A 117 -11.59 -14.03 15.02
CA GLU A 117 -11.21 -15.09 15.97
C GLU A 117 -10.14 -14.64 16.97
N PHE A 118 -9.17 -13.84 16.52
CA PHE A 118 -8.03 -13.42 17.36
C PHE A 118 -8.12 -11.97 17.89
N ASP A 119 -9.22 -11.30 17.65
CA ASP A 119 -9.43 -9.87 17.94
C ASP A 119 -8.34 -8.97 17.35
N LEU A 120 -7.92 -9.30 16.13
CA LEU A 120 -6.87 -8.60 15.38
C LEU A 120 -7.47 -7.41 14.65
N THR A 121 -6.90 -6.21 14.82
CA THR A 121 -7.28 -5.04 14.03
C THR A 121 -6.53 -5.03 12.68
N LEU A 122 -7.26 -4.89 11.59
CA LEU A 122 -6.70 -4.77 10.24
C LEU A 122 -6.56 -3.29 9.86
N ILE A 123 -5.33 -2.86 9.56
CA ILE A 123 -5.07 -1.51 9.05
C ILE A 123 -4.85 -1.65 7.53
N ASP A 124 -5.88 -1.28 6.76
CA ASP A 124 -5.86 -1.37 5.29
C ASP A 124 -5.39 -0.06 4.67
N ASP A 125 -4.16 -0.06 4.15
CA ASP A 125 -3.60 1.09 3.45
C ASP A 125 -4.08 1.14 2.00
N GLY A 126 -5.08 1.96 1.74
CA GLY A 126 -5.64 2.25 0.42
C GLY A 126 -4.90 3.32 -0.38
N PHE A 127 -3.62 3.59 -0.11
CA PHE A 127 -2.85 4.65 -0.76
C PHE A 127 -2.84 4.58 -2.29
N ASN A 128 -2.87 3.38 -2.84
CA ASN A 128 -2.91 3.16 -4.29
C ASN A 128 -4.31 2.77 -4.81
N ALA A 129 -5.32 2.67 -3.97
CA ALA A 129 -6.64 2.15 -4.34
C ALA A 129 -7.28 2.89 -5.54
N ASP A 130 -7.11 4.21 -5.60
CA ASP A 130 -7.61 5.05 -6.71
C ASP A 130 -6.96 4.74 -8.07
N LEU A 131 -5.87 3.97 -8.09
CA LEU A 131 -5.17 3.57 -9.31
C LEU A 131 -5.63 2.22 -9.86
N LEU A 132 -6.60 1.56 -9.21
CA LEU A 132 -7.17 0.30 -9.67
C LEU A 132 -7.85 0.50 -11.04
N PRO A 133 -7.55 -0.33 -12.05
CA PRO A 133 -8.19 -0.23 -13.37
C PRO A 133 -9.71 -0.32 -13.30
N LEU A 134 -10.40 0.40 -14.17
CA LEU A 134 -11.85 0.35 -14.25
C LEU A 134 -12.32 -1.07 -14.60
N GLY A 135 -13.37 -1.53 -13.92
CA GLY A 135 -13.93 -2.87 -14.12
C GLY A 135 -13.29 -3.98 -13.28
N SER A 136 -12.16 -3.74 -12.64
CA SER A 136 -11.52 -4.72 -11.74
C SER A 136 -12.26 -4.90 -10.41
N SER A 137 -13.11 -3.96 -10.04
CA SER A 137 -13.74 -3.89 -8.72
C SER A 137 -14.75 -5.01 -8.40
N ARG A 138 -15.28 -5.71 -9.42
CA ARG A 138 -16.26 -6.81 -9.19
C ARG A 138 -15.64 -8.06 -8.55
N ALA A 139 -14.35 -8.29 -8.73
CA ALA A 139 -13.62 -9.43 -8.15
C ALA A 139 -12.88 -9.09 -6.85
N LEU A 140 -12.80 -7.78 -6.51
CA LEU A 140 -12.02 -7.25 -5.42
C LEU A 140 -12.95 -6.42 -4.53
N ALA A 141 -13.23 -6.90 -3.33
CA ALA A 141 -14.00 -6.14 -2.36
C ALA A 141 -13.05 -5.47 -1.35
N PRO A 142 -13.17 -4.15 -1.14
CA PRO A 142 -12.46 -3.49 -0.04
C PRO A 142 -12.77 -4.18 1.29
N LEU A 143 -11.74 -4.44 2.10
CA LEU A 143 -11.89 -5.15 3.38
C LEU A 143 -12.95 -4.50 4.29
N MET A 144 -13.00 -3.17 4.29
CA MET A 144 -13.97 -2.41 5.11
C MET A 144 -15.43 -2.71 4.77
N LEU A 145 -15.74 -3.14 3.52
CA LEU A 145 -17.08 -3.56 3.11
C LEU A 145 -17.44 -4.94 3.65
N LEU A 146 -16.49 -5.85 3.63
CA LEU A 146 -16.69 -7.24 4.06
C LEU A 146 -16.83 -7.34 5.58
N ASP A 147 -16.11 -6.49 6.30
CA ASP A 147 -16.06 -6.46 7.78
C ASP A 147 -17.07 -5.49 8.41
N ASN A 148 -17.75 -4.68 7.61
CA ASN A 148 -18.65 -3.63 8.07
C ASN A 148 -18.00 -2.68 9.12
N LEU A 149 -16.71 -2.41 8.98
CA LEU A 149 -15.90 -1.55 9.86
C LEU A 149 -15.79 -2.04 11.32
N ASP A 150 -16.03 -3.31 11.61
CA ASP A 150 -15.89 -3.84 12.97
C ASP A 150 -14.42 -3.89 13.42
N ARG A 151 -13.53 -4.42 12.56
CA ARG A 151 -12.09 -4.56 12.83
C ARG A 151 -11.19 -3.92 11.79
N VAL A 152 -11.75 -3.48 10.66
CA VAL A 152 -10.99 -2.84 9.59
C VAL A 152 -10.96 -1.33 9.79
N ILE A 153 -9.75 -0.78 9.82
CA ILE A 153 -9.49 0.66 9.73
C ILE A 153 -8.90 0.91 8.34
N HIS A 154 -9.65 1.60 7.50
CA HIS A 154 -9.20 1.95 6.16
C HIS A 154 -8.56 3.34 6.12
N ILE A 155 -7.42 3.45 5.46
CA ILE A 155 -6.71 4.70 5.25
C ILE A 155 -6.70 5.00 3.75
N GLY A 156 -7.30 6.11 3.36
CA GLY A 156 -7.34 6.54 1.97
C GLY A 156 -6.82 7.96 1.77
N GLY A 157 -6.61 8.35 0.53
CA GLY A 157 -6.13 9.70 0.24
C GLY A 157 -6.01 10.00 -1.24
N SER A 158 -5.80 11.27 -1.56
CA SER A 158 -5.75 11.78 -2.92
C SER A 158 -4.33 12.06 -3.44
N SER A 159 -3.29 11.85 -2.63
CA SER A 159 -1.90 12.26 -2.95
C SER A 159 -1.30 11.57 -4.18
N ARG A 160 -1.85 10.42 -4.59
CA ARG A 160 -1.44 9.73 -5.83
C ARG A 160 -2.05 10.32 -7.09
N ILE A 161 -3.15 11.02 -6.92
CA ILE A 161 -3.91 11.62 -8.02
C ILE A 161 -3.65 13.13 -8.07
N LEU A 162 -3.60 13.77 -6.90
CA LEU A 162 -3.20 15.16 -6.72
C LEU A 162 -1.77 15.21 -6.19
N GLU A 163 -1.15 16.38 -6.29
CA GLU A 163 0.18 16.58 -5.71
C GLU A 163 0.16 16.35 -4.19
N PRO A 164 1.23 15.76 -3.62
CA PRO A 164 1.29 15.48 -2.18
C PRO A 164 1.02 16.71 -1.28
N GLN A 165 1.42 17.90 -1.72
CA GLN A 165 1.27 19.15 -0.97
C GLN A 165 -0.18 19.64 -0.87
N ILE A 166 -1.03 19.23 -1.82
CA ILE A 166 -2.45 19.62 -1.88
C ILE A 166 -3.38 18.42 -1.67
N GLY A 167 -2.80 17.22 -1.56
CA GLY A 167 -3.56 16.00 -1.32
C GLY A 167 -4.08 15.92 0.12
N ALA A 168 -5.32 15.46 0.27
CA ALA A 168 -5.92 15.14 1.56
C ALA A 168 -5.94 13.63 1.77
N GLY A 169 -5.72 13.20 3.02
CA GLY A 169 -5.95 11.85 3.47
C GLY A 169 -7.18 11.75 4.36
N TYR A 170 -7.64 10.54 4.58
CA TYR A 170 -8.74 10.25 5.49
C TYR A 170 -8.58 8.85 6.09
N ILE A 171 -9.16 8.67 7.27
CA ILE A 171 -9.30 7.38 7.94
C ILE A 171 -10.80 7.08 8.00
N VAL A 172 -11.18 5.87 7.67
CA VAL A 172 -12.52 5.31 7.87
C VAL A 172 -12.42 4.21 8.89
N ALA A 173 -13.19 4.31 9.96
CA ALA A 173 -13.19 3.34 11.05
C ALA A 173 -14.56 3.30 11.74
N GLY A 174 -14.93 2.15 12.26
CA GLY A 174 -16.17 1.99 13.01
C GLY A 174 -16.13 2.63 14.40
N GLU A 175 -17.26 2.56 15.08
CA GLU A 175 -17.48 3.15 16.43
C GLU A 175 -16.42 2.72 17.46
N ARG A 176 -15.92 1.49 17.33
CA ARG A 176 -14.87 0.93 18.19
C ARG A 176 -13.60 1.79 18.22
N TYR A 177 -13.27 2.47 17.11
CA TYR A 177 -11.97 3.14 16.92
C TYR A 177 -12.07 4.64 16.70
N ILE A 178 -13.14 5.11 16.03
CA ILE A 178 -13.17 6.44 15.42
C ILE A 178 -12.97 7.59 16.43
N ASP A 179 -13.57 7.50 17.61
CA ASP A 179 -13.46 8.55 18.61
C ASP A 179 -12.06 8.63 19.22
N MET A 180 -11.41 7.49 19.46
CA MET A 180 -10.02 7.43 19.89
C MET A 180 -9.10 8.04 18.83
N LEU A 181 -9.28 7.69 17.55
CA LEU A 181 -8.48 8.20 16.43
C LEU A 181 -8.64 9.71 16.25
N ARG A 182 -9.86 10.24 16.41
CA ARG A 182 -10.14 11.68 16.37
C ARG A 182 -9.45 12.44 17.52
N ARG A 183 -9.54 11.92 18.74
CA ARG A 183 -8.86 12.51 19.91
C ARG A 183 -7.35 12.51 19.71
N PHE A 184 -6.77 11.39 19.24
CA PHE A 184 -5.35 11.28 18.99
C PHE A 184 -4.91 12.24 17.88
N ARG A 185 -5.66 12.34 16.78
CA ARG A 185 -5.40 13.31 15.71
C ARG A 185 -5.35 14.74 16.25
N LEU A 186 -6.33 15.13 17.07
CA LEU A 186 -6.40 16.50 17.63
C LEU A 186 -5.18 16.86 18.48
N THR A 187 -4.60 15.91 19.21
CA THR A 187 -3.41 16.16 20.04
C THR A 187 -2.14 16.30 19.22
N HIS A 188 -2.09 15.75 18.00
CA HIS A 188 -0.89 15.76 17.15
C HIS A 188 -0.94 16.82 16.03
N TRP A 189 -2.15 17.18 15.60
CA TRP A 189 -2.39 18.21 14.59
C TRP A 189 -3.50 19.15 15.04
N LEU A 190 -3.11 20.21 15.75
CA LEU A 190 -4.04 21.26 16.20
C LEU A 190 -4.61 22.10 15.06
N GLY A 191 -4.02 22.03 13.88
CA GLY A 191 -4.44 22.79 12.71
C GLY A 191 -5.48 22.07 11.85
N ASN A 192 -6.44 22.83 11.33
CA ASN A 192 -7.36 22.34 10.30
C ASN A 192 -6.64 22.32 8.93
N MET A 193 -6.84 21.26 8.20
CA MET A 193 -6.37 21.10 6.81
C MET A 193 -7.33 21.76 5.80
N LEU A 194 -7.91 22.91 6.17
CA LEU A 194 -8.98 23.55 5.40
C LEU A 194 -8.64 23.78 3.93
N ILE A 195 -7.40 24.12 3.62
CA ILE A 195 -6.99 24.37 2.23
C ILE A 195 -7.02 23.07 1.43
N GLN A 196 -6.35 22.02 1.93
CA GLN A 196 -6.32 20.71 1.27
C GLN A 196 -7.72 20.12 1.15
N GLU A 197 -8.52 20.21 2.20
CA GLU A 197 -9.90 19.72 2.23
C GLU A 197 -10.79 20.46 1.20
N ARG A 198 -10.66 21.79 1.10
CA ARG A 198 -11.39 22.59 0.10
C ARG A 198 -10.95 22.30 -1.32
N VAL A 199 -9.64 22.17 -1.55
CA VAL A 199 -9.12 21.79 -2.87
C VAL A 199 -9.66 20.42 -3.25
N PHE A 200 -9.55 19.43 -2.37
CA PHE A 200 -10.05 18.09 -2.64
C PHE A 200 -11.57 18.06 -2.85
N PHE A 201 -12.32 18.81 -2.05
CA PHE A 201 -13.78 18.96 -2.24
C PHE A 201 -14.10 19.50 -3.64
N ARG A 202 -13.43 20.56 -4.09
CA ARG A 202 -13.65 21.12 -5.43
C ARG A 202 -13.34 20.11 -6.54
N PHE A 203 -12.24 19.39 -6.43
CA PHE A 203 -11.91 18.33 -7.39
C PHE A 203 -12.96 17.22 -7.46
N LEU A 204 -13.56 16.86 -6.32
CA LEU A 204 -14.63 15.86 -6.26
C LEU A 204 -15.94 16.42 -6.84
N ASP A 205 -16.34 17.62 -6.41
CA ASP A 205 -17.61 18.29 -6.77
C ASP A 205 -17.70 18.56 -8.28
N GLU A 206 -16.61 19.01 -8.88
CA GLU A 206 -16.51 19.30 -10.31
C GLU A 206 -16.22 18.06 -11.18
N GLY A 207 -16.13 16.87 -10.59
CA GLY A 207 -15.81 15.62 -11.29
C GLY A 207 -14.38 15.56 -11.86
N LEU A 208 -13.52 16.54 -11.53
CA LEU A 208 -12.14 16.60 -11.98
C LEU A 208 -11.30 15.45 -11.45
N TYR A 209 -11.56 15.04 -10.20
CA TYR A 209 -10.85 13.94 -9.56
C TYR A 209 -11.01 12.64 -10.34
N ARG A 210 -12.24 12.26 -10.68
CA ARG A 210 -12.52 11.04 -11.46
C ARG A 210 -11.83 11.07 -12.83
N ARG A 211 -11.93 12.18 -13.57
CA ARG A 211 -11.27 12.34 -14.87
C ARG A 211 -9.75 12.21 -14.77
N ARG A 212 -9.16 12.74 -13.69
CA ARG A 212 -7.73 12.62 -13.45
C ARG A 212 -7.34 11.18 -13.10
N CYS A 213 -8.11 10.48 -12.27
CA CYS A 213 -7.90 9.04 -11.98
C CYS A 213 -7.91 8.22 -13.27
N GLU A 214 -8.89 8.40 -14.14
CA GLU A 214 -8.99 7.70 -15.42
C GLU A 214 -7.75 7.93 -16.30
N ARG A 215 -7.32 9.19 -16.42
CA ARG A 215 -6.11 9.54 -17.17
C ARG A 215 -4.86 8.87 -16.60
N VAL A 216 -4.66 8.96 -15.29
CA VAL A 216 -3.50 8.37 -14.62
C VAL A 216 -3.48 6.85 -14.77
N ARG A 217 -4.62 6.19 -14.60
CA ARG A 217 -4.77 4.72 -14.82
C ARG A 217 -4.36 4.30 -16.22
N THR A 218 -4.84 5.03 -17.25
CA THR A 218 -4.48 4.76 -18.64
C THR A 218 -2.98 4.93 -18.89
N GLN A 219 -2.39 6.00 -18.39
CA GLN A 219 -0.95 6.24 -18.53
C GLN A 219 -0.12 5.15 -17.84
N LEU A 220 -0.52 4.75 -16.63
CA LEU A 220 0.17 3.68 -15.89
C LEU A 220 0.03 2.33 -16.60
N ALA A 221 -1.13 2.00 -17.15
CA ALA A 221 -1.33 0.75 -17.88
C ALA A 221 -0.43 0.67 -19.14
N HIS A 222 -0.37 1.76 -19.91
CA HIS A 222 0.52 1.86 -21.07
C HIS A 222 2.00 1.71 -20.69
N GLY A 223 2.45 2.48 -19.69
CA GLY A 223 3.84 2.42 -19.22
C GLY A 223 4.21 1.03 -18.66
N ALA A 224 3.32 0.41 -17.89
CA ALA A 224 3.56 -0.93 -17.36
C ALA A 224 3.67 -1.99 -18.46
N GLY A 225 2.84 -1.88 -19.52
CA GLY A 225 2.93 -2.77 -20.69
C GLY A 225 4.26 -2.64 -21.41
N ALA A 226 4.71 -1.41 -21.67
CA ALA A 226 5.99 -1.14 -22.31
C ALA A 226 7.16 -1.68 -21.48
N LEU A 227 7.18 -1.42 -20.17
CA LEU A 227 8.24 -1.91 -19.28
C LEU A 227 8.29 -3.44 -19.22
N ARG A 228 7.14 -4.12 -19.14
CA ARG A 228 7.11 -5.60 -19.15
C ARG A 228 7.69 -6.20 -20.42
N ASN A 229 7.42 -5.61 -21.56
CA ASN A 229 8.00 -6.07 -22.83
C ASN A 229 9.54 -5.94 -22.83
N ILE A 230 10.06 -4.84 -22.27
CA ILE A 230 11.51 -4.63 -22.17
C ILE A 230 12.12 -5.63 -21.18
N PHE A 231 11.50 -5.83 -20.00
CA PHE A 231 11.98 -6.82 -19.03
C PHE A 231 11.98 -8.25 -19.61
N ALA A 232 10.94 -8.62 -20.34
CA ALA A 232 10.90 -9.91 -21.05
C ALA A 232 12.06 -10.06 -22.05
N GLY A 233 12.41 -8.97 -22.76
CA GLY A 233 13.57 -8.93 -23.66
C GLY A 233 14.91 -9.05 -22.92
N LEU A 234 14.98 -8.67 -21.65
CA LEU A 234 16.16 -8.84 -20.78
C LEU A 234 16.20 -10.20 -20.07
N GLY A 235 15.20 -11.05 -20.27
CA GLY A 235 15.10 -12.35 -19.61
C GLY A 235 14.70 -12.29 -18.13
N VAL A 236 14.21 -11.14 -17.64
CA VAL A 236 13.75 -10.98 -16.26
C VAL A 236 12.22 -10.96 -16.16
N THR A 237 11.70 -11.45 -15.05
CA THR A 237 10.24 -11.63 -14.85
C THR A 237 9.67 -10.55 -13.96
N ALA A 238 8.68 -9.83 -14.46
CA ALA A 238 7.88 -8.91 -13.66
C ALA A 238 6.62 -9.61 -13.14
N ASP A 239 6.37 -9.51 -11.83
CA ASP A 239 5.17 -10.03 -11.23
C ASP A 239 3.91 -9.46 -11.89
N PRO A 240 2.83 -10.26 -12.02
CA PRO A 240 1.56 -9.78 -12.51
C PRO A 240 0.96 -8.79 -11.53
N SER A 241 1.04 -7.48 -11.85
CA SER A 241 0.38 -6.44 -11.07
C SER A 241 -1.00 -6.13 -11.64
N MET A 242 -1.96 -5.85 -10.77
CA MET A 242 -3.31 -5.41 -11.16
C MET A 242 -3.36 -3.96 -11.61
N GLY A 243 -2.27 -3.19 -11.42
CA GLY A 243 -2.17 -1.78 -11.78
C GLY A 243 -1.21 -1.02 -10.85
N GLY A 244 -1.33 0.32 -10.88
CA GLY A 244 -0.53 1.18 -10.02
C GLY A 244 0.83 1.56 -10.59
N PRO A 245 1.65 2.29 -9.81
CA PRO A 245 2.86 2.92 -10.31
C PRO A 245 4.11 2.03 -10.22
N HIS A 246 3.98 0.79 -9.76
CA HIS A 246 5.13 -0.06 -9.50
C HIS A 246 5.03 -1.40 -10.22
N LEU A 247 6.18 -1.88 -10.69
CA LEU A 247 6.41 -3.26 -11.08
C LEU A 247 7.43 -3.87 -10.11
N TRP A 248 7.14 -5.07 -9.65
CA TRP A 248 8.03 -5.90 -8.85
C TRP A 248 8.65 -6.92 -9.78
N VAL A 249 9.96 -6.88 -9.91
CA VAL A 249 10.70 -7.62 -10.95
C VAL A 249 11.73 -8.51 -10.27
N ASP A 250 11.70 -9.79 -10.59
CA ASP A 250 12.74 -10.74 -10.21
C ASP A 250 13.85 -10.72 -11.26
N LEU A 251 15.08 -10.42 -10.82
CA LEU A 251 16.25 -10.29 -11.67
C LEU A 251 16.96 -11.63 -11.93
N GLY A 252 16.61 -12.69 -11.19
CA GLY A 252 17.18 -14.03 -11.32
C GLY A 252 17.74 -14.58 -9.99
N GLU A 253 17.78 -15.91 -9.87
CA GLU A 253 18.05 -16.61 -8.60
C GLU A 253 19.41 -16.29 -7.96
N ASP A 254 20.44 -16.05 -8.75
CA ASP A 254 21.81 -15.80 -8.25
C ASP A 254 22.15 -14.31 -8.11
N ILE A 255 21.17 -13.42 -8.26
CA ILE A 255 21.36 -11.98 -8.26
C ILE A 255 20.96 -11.36 -6.92
N ASP A 256 21.89 -10.63 -6.28
CA ASP A 256 21.53 -9.70 -5.21
C ASP A 256 21.13 -8.34 -5.83
N SER A 257 19.83 -8.02 -5.76
CA SER A 257 19.30 -6.75 -6.26
C SER A 257 19.95 -5.52 -5.60
N ALA A 258 20.55 -5.67 -4.41
CA ALA A 258 21.29 -4.60 -3.76
C ALA A 258 22.62 -4.30 -4.46
N ASP A 259 23.27 -5.31 -5.02
CA ASP A 259 24.48 -5.13 -5.81
C ASP A 259 24.17 -4.48 -7.15
N ILE A 260 23.09 -4.92 -7.79
CA ILE A 260 22.59 -4.26 -9.01
C ILE A 260 22.24 -2.79 -8.73
N ALA A 261 21.56 -2.50 -7.63
CA ALA A 261 21.24 -1.12 -7.26
C ALA A 261 22.48 -0.25 -7.07
N ARG A 262 23.56 -0.79 -6.48
CA ARG A 262 24.85 -0.09 -6.33
C ARG A 262 25.51 0.19 -7.68
N LEU A 263 25.52 -0.79 -8.58
CA LEU A 263 26.06 -0.64 -9.94
C LEU A 263 25.26 0.36 -10.78
N MET A 264 23.93 0.37 -10.64
CA MET A 264 23.04 1.35 -11.27
C MET A 264 23.30 2.76 -10.72
N SER A 265 23.44 2.90 -9.40
CA SER A 265 23.72 4.17 -8.73
C SER A 265 25.04 4.78 -9.20
N ALA A 266 26.09 3.96 -9.40
CA ALA A 266 27.37 4.41 -9.95
C ALA A 266 27.26 4.95 -11.39
N ARG A 267 26.15 4.65 -12.09
CA ARG A 267 25.81 5.15 -13.43
C ARG A 267 24.74 6.26 -13.41
N GLY A 268 24.39 6.77 -12.23
CA GLY A 268 23.45 7.88 -12.06
C GLY A 268 21.98 7.48 -11.94
N PHE A 269 21.66 6.18 -11.85
CA PHE A 269 20.27 5.70 -11.73
C PHE A 269 19.97 5.18 -10.33
N LEU A 270 18.97 5.79 -9.66
CA LEU A 270 18.46 5.31 -8.37
C LEU A 270 17.39 4.25 -8.59
N THR A 271 17.59 3.09 -8.01
CA THR A 271 16.66 1.95 -8.04
C THR A 271 16.25 1.52 -6.63
N ALA A 272 15.21 0.71 -6.51
CA ALA A 272 14.69 0.28 -5.23
C ALA A 272 14.83 -1.25 -5.06
N PRO A 273 15.98 -1.73 -4.55
CA PRO A 273 16.24 -3.15 -4.37
C PRO A 273 15.34 -3.77 -3.30
N GLY A 274 15.11 -5.08 -3.42
CA GLY A 274 14.20 -5.86 -2.58
C GLY A 274 14.48 -5.74 -1.09
N ARG A 275 15.74 -5.58 -0.68
CA ARG A 275 16.13 -5.41 0.74
C ARG A 275 15.39 -4.26 1.46
N HIS A 276 14.87 -3.26 0.74
CA HIS A 276 14.09 -2.17 1.34
C HIS A 276 12.66 -2.57 1.70
N PHE A 277 12.19 -3.71 1.18
CA PHE A 277 10.84 -4.22 1.34
C PHE A 277 10.80 -5.53 2.13
N ARG A 278 11.93 -6.23 2.23
CA ARG A 278 12.11 -7.52 2.90
C ARG A 278 12.65 -7.33 4.34
N PRO A 279 12.64 -8.38 5.17
CA PRO A 279 13.30 -8.35 6.48
C PRO A 279 14.78 -7.97 6.37
N PRO A 280 15.37 -7.34 7.41
CA PRO A 280 16.79 -7.05 7.44
C PRO A 280 17.63 -8.30 7.20
N LYS A 281 18.73 -8.19 6.44
CA LYS A 281 19.68 -9.26 6.10
C LYS A 281 19.17 -10.34 5.14
N VAL A 282 17.95 -10.25 4.63
CA VAL A 282 17.48 -11.14 3.57
C VAL A 282 18.04 -10.64 2.23
N VAL A 283 18.78 -11.50 1.56
CA VAL A 283 19.19 -11.29 0.16
C VAL A 283 17.96 -11.45 -0.72
N SER A 284 17.79 -10.57 -1.70
CA SER A 284 16.62 -10.58 -2.57
C SER A 284 17.02 -10.29 -4.00
N SER A 285 16.60 -11.13 -4.92
CA SER A 285 16.75 -10.92 -6.37
C SER A 285 15.75 -9.91 -6.91
N GLU A 286 14.70 -9.61 -6.14
CA GLU A 286 13.62 -8.73 -6.62
C GLU A 286 14.00 -7.25 -6.49
N MET A 287 13.48 -6.44 -7.40
CA MET A 287 13.63 -5.00 -7.45
C MET A 287 12.32 -4.31 -7.85
N ARG A 288 12.01 -3.19 -7.21
CA ARG A 288 10.84 -2.39 -7.57
C ARG A 288 11.21 -1.32 -8.59
N PHE A 289 10.48 -1.28 -9.70
CA PHE A 289 10.56 -0.23 -10.71
C PHE A 289 9.33 0.66 -10.66
N ASN A 290 9.52 1.95 -10.94
CA ASN A 290 8.41 2.90 -11.04
C ASN A 290 8.06 3.12 -12.51
N VAL A 291 6.82 2.83 -12.87
CA VAL A 291 6.31 2.91 -14.24
C VAL A 291 6.48 4.31 -14.86
N THR A 292 6.42 5.37 -14.05
CA THR A 292 6.43 6.75 -14.54
C THR A 292 7.81 7.39 -14.59
N THR A 293 8.81 6.84 -13.89
CA THR A 293 10.15 7.45 -13.77
C THR A 293 11.27 6.57 -14.30
N THR A 294 11.00 5.31 -14.62
CA THR A 294 11.99 4.43 -15.23
C THR A 294 12.15 4.79 -16.71
N SER A 295 13.32 5.31 -17.09
CA SER A 295 13.64 5.70 -18.46
C SER A 295 14.17 4.53 -19.29
N GLU A 296 14.12 4.64 -20.62
CA GLU A 296 14.72 3.66 -21.53
C GLU A 296 16.23 3.53 -21.29
N GLU A 297 16.93 4.65 -21.05
CA GLU A 297 18.34 4.67 -20.72
C GLU A 297 18.65 3.88 -19.43
N ALA A 298 17.82 4.01 -18.41
CA ALA A 298 17.95 3.21 -17.18
C ALA A 298 17.81 1.71 -17.46
N LEU A 299 16.91 1.33 -18.36
CA LEU A 299 16.69 -0.09 -18.72
C LEU A 299 17.81 -0.65 -19.60
N GLN A 300 18.34 0.13 -20.53
CA GLN A 300 19.53 -0.26 -21.30
C GLN A 300 20.73 -0.47 -20.38
N THR A 301 20.94 0.47 -19.45
CA THR A 301 21.99 0.36 -18.43
C THR A 301 21.80 -0.87 -17.55
N LEU A 302 20.55 -1.18 -17.15
CA LEU A 302 20.23 -2.40 -16.39
C LEU A 302 20.63 -3.65 -17.17
N GLY A 303 20.30 -3.73 -18.48
CA GLY A 303 20.69 -4.85 -19.33
C GLY A 303 22.21 -5.04 -19.42
N GLU A 304 22.95 -3.94 -19.56
CA GLU A 304 24.42 -3.98 -19.53
C GLU A 304 24.99 -4.46 -18.19
N VAL A 305 24.35 -4.06 -17.07
CA VAL A 305 24.76 -4.48 -15.73
C VAL A 305 24.48 -5.96 -15.52
N LEU A 306 23.29 -6.43 -15.88
CA LEU A 306 22.90 -7.84 -15.74
C LEU A 306 23.78 -8.77 -16.59
N ASN A 307 24.15 -8.36 -17.81
CA ASN A 307 25.03 -9.15 -18.68
C ASN A 307 26.47 -9.28 -18.17
N ARG A 308 26.89 -8.45 -17.21
CA ARG A 308 28.25 -8.46 -16.63
C ARG A 308 28.29 -9.06 -15.22
N TYR A 309 27.14 -9.23 -14.63
CA TYR A 309 26.99 -9.78 -13.27
C TYR A 309 26.97 -11.30 -13.30
#